data_087c47f61ff2857bb0c7a6aa72ab1705
#
_entry.id   087c47f61ff2857bb0c7a6aa72ab1705
#
_cell.length_a   1.000
_cell.length_b   1.000
_cell.length_c   1.000
_cell.angle_alpha   90.00
_cell.angle_beta   90.00
_cell.angle_gamma   90.00
#
_symmetry.space_group_name_H-M   'P 1'
#
loop_
_entity.id
_entity.type
_entity.pdbx_description
1 polymer ?
#
loop_
_entity_poly.entity_id
_entity_poly.type
_entity_poly.pdbx_seq_one_letter_code
_entity_poly.pdbx_strand_id
1 'polypeptide(L)'
;MKSDIEIARETKLTEIHKVATNYGIPADEIENYGKYIAKAPLKLIDEERTKKSNLILVTAITPTKAGIGKTTVSVGLALGLNRIGKKAICALREPSLGPCFGQKGGAAGGGHAQVLPMDKINLHFTGDFHAITSAHNMIAALLDNYIYQNRDNGFAMKEVLWNRVLDINDRGLRYIVTGLGAKTNGVVRESAFDITPASEIMAILCLATDEADLRRRIENILLGFTSEGKPFTVKDLGVAGSITVLLRDALNPNLVQTTENTAAFVHGGPFANIAHGCNSILATKMAMTFGDYVITEAGFGADLGAEKFFDIKCRKANLQPKLTVIVATAQGLKMHGGVPLDEIKNENHEGLAKGLENLDKHISNMQMYGQTVVVAFNRYASDTEEEIDIVRRHCADLGVGFAVNNAFIEGGKGAEELARLVVETIANKPSAPLTLAYDDDDKVEEKICKVARKVYGAATVSFSAEAKKKLQMIYDMGYDRFPVCIAKTQYSFSTDPKLYGVAKNFDVNVSDIVINAGAEMLVIIAGKIMRMPGLPKEPQALKIDIVNGEIEGLS
;
A
#
# COMPACT_ATOMS: atom_id res chain seq x y z
N MET A 1 -23.85 -11.82 -14.17
CA MET A 1 -22.44 -11.41 -14.45
C MET A 1 -21.57 -12.47 -13.79
N LYS A 2 -20.52 -12.95 -14.46
CA LYS A 2 -19.58 -13.92 -13.87
C LYS A 2 -18.84 -13.29 -12.70
N SER A 3 -18.53 -14.08 -11.68
CA SER A 3 -17.67 -13.65 -10.56
C SER A 3 -16.20 -13.53 -10.98
N ASP A 4 -15.40 -12.82 -10.17
CA ASP A 4 -13.97 -12.63 -10.46
C ASP A 4 -13.22 -13.97 -10.59
N ILE A 5 -13.56 -14.95 -9.73
CA ILE A 5 -12.92 -16.26 -9.77
C ILE A 5 -13.37 -17.10 -10.99
N GLU A 6 -14.62 -16.96 -11.44
CA GLU A 6 -15.10 -17.62 -12.67
C GLU A 6 -14.37 -17.07 -13.90
N ILE A 7 -14.20 -15.74 -13.99
CA ILE A 7 -13.42 -15.09 -15.06
C ILE A 7 -11.96 -15.55 -15.02
N ALA A 8 -11.36 -15.61 -13.82
CA ALA A 8 -9.99 -16.08 -13.65
C ALA A 8 -9.79 -17.51 -14.15
N ARG A 9 -10.73 -18.42 -13.86
CA ARG A 9 -10.69 -19.82 -14.28
C ARG A 9 -10.83 -20.00 -15.79
N GLU A 10 -11.70 -19.24 -16.41
CA GLU A 10 -11.93 -19.30 -17.87
C GLU A 10 -10.79 -18.67 -18.66
N THR A 11 -9.98 -17.84 -18.03
CA THR A 11 -8.85 -17.17 -18.68
C THR A 11 -7.73 -18.20 -18.96
N LYS A 12 -7.38 -18.34 -20.23
CA LYS A 12 -6.25 -19.19 -20.64
C LYS A 12 -4.93 -18.52 -20.29
N LEU A 13 -4.26 -19.02 -19.26
CA LEU A 13 -2.95 -18.52 -18.84
C LEU A 13 -1.84 -18.88 -19.81
N THR A 14 -0.93 -17.97 -20.03
CA THR A 14 0.33 -18.17 -20.74
C THR A 14 1.42 -18.59 -19.75
N GLU A 15 2.28 -19.52 -20.14
CA GLU A 15 3.43 -19.91 -19.31
C GLU A 15 4.33 -18.70 -19.02
N ILE A 16 4.80 -18.58 -17.79
CA ILE A 16 5.48 -17.35 -17.32
C ILE A 16 6.75 -17.02 -18.10
N HIS A 17 7.47 -18.03 -18.61
CA HIS A 17 8.62 -17.82 -19.50
C HIS A 17 8.25 -17.09 -20.79
N LYS A 18 7.08 -17.38 -21.37
CA LYS A 18 6.60 -16.70 -22.58
C LYS A 18 6.19 -15.26 -22.28
N VAL A 19 5.53 -15.06 -21.13
CA VAL A 19 5.22 -13.69 -20.64
C VAL A 19 6.51 -12.90 -20.46
N ALA A 20 7.51 -13.47 -19.78
CA ALA A 20 8.82 -12.86 -19.60
C ALA A 20 9.46 -12.48 -20.95
N THR A 21 9.54 -13.44 -21.88
CA THR A 21 10.13 -13.23 -23.21
C THR A 21 9.44 -12.11 -23.98
N ASN A 22 8.10 -12.03 -23.94
CA ASN A 22 7.33 -10.99 -24.61
C ASN A 22 7.66 -9.56 -24.13
N TYR A 23 8.11 -9.46 -22.87
CA TYR A 23 8.52 -8.19 -22.26
C TYR A 23 10.05 -7.99 -22.27
N GLY A 24 10.81 -8.92 -22.88
CA GLY A 24 12.29 -8.86 -22.92
C GLY A 24 12.94 -9.12 -21.57
N ILE A 25 12.22 -9.77 -20.65
CA ILE A 25 12.76 -10.28 -19.39
C ILE A 25 13.49 -11.59 -19.70
N PRO A 26 14.78 -11.76 -19.31
CA PRO A 26 15.53 -13.00 -19.57
C PRO A 26 14.84 -14.19 -18.91
N ALA A 27 14.25 -15.08 -19.73
CA ALA A 27 13.43 -16.19 -19.25
C ALA A 27 14.24 -17.30 -18.57
N ASP A 28 15.52 -17.38 -18.85
CA ASP A 28 16.48 -18.31 -18.25
C ASP A 28 17.02 -17.82 -16.90
N GLU A 29 16.78 -16.54 -16.56
CA GLU A 29 17.23 -15.97 -15.30
C GLU A 29 16.15 -15.88 -14.22
N ILE A 30 14.87 -16.01 -14.58
CA ILE A 30 13.77 -16.00 -13.62
C ILE A 30 13.65 -17.35 -12.90
N GLU A 31 13.29 -17.30 -11.62
CA GLU A 31 13.05 -18.49 -10.81
C GLU A 31 11.56 -18.84 -10.79
N ASN A 32 11.22 -20.05 -11.28
CA ASN A 32 9.83 -20.48 -11.40
C ASN A 32 9.22 -20.93 -10.09
N TYR A 33 8.02 -20.41 -9.82
CA TYR A 33 7.09 -20.88 -8.79
C TYR A 33 5.87 -21.53 -9.46
N GLY A 34 6.10 -22.67 -10.13
CA GLY A 34 5.13 -23.32 -11.00
C GLY A 34 5.13 -22.75 -12.44
N LYS A 35 4.03 -22.95 -13.18
CA LYS A 35 3.95 -22.58 -14.60
C LYS A 35 3.72 -21.10 -14.86
N TYR A 36 3.06 -20.40 -13.93
CA TYR A 36 2.43 -19.09 -14.19
C TYR A 36 2.95 -17.96 -13.29
N ILE A 37 3.88 -18.29 -12.40
CA ILE A 37 4.49 -17.36 -11.44
C ILE A 37 6.00 -17.56 -11.47
N ALA A 38 6.76 -16.47 -11.36
CA ALA A 38 8.21 -16.54 -11.19
C ALA A 38 8.69 -15.38 -10.30
N LYS A 39 9.87 -15.54 -9.71
CA LYS A 39 10.62 -14.43 -9.10
C LYS A 39 11.66 -13.90 -10.08
N ALA A 40 11.79 -12.56 -10.12
CA ALA A 40 12.76 -11.87 -10.96
C ALA A 40 13.97 -11.43 -10.10
N PRO A 41 15.17 -11.94 -10.36
CA PRO A 41 16.38 -11.57 -9.60
C PRO A 41 16.71 -10.10 -9.71
N LEU A 42 17.15 -9.47 -8.62
CA LEU A 42 17.45 -8.04 -8.54
C LEU A 42 18.49 -7.56 -9.55
N LYS A 43 19.44 -8.43 -9.94
CA LYS A 43 20.47 -8.13 -10.97
C LYS A 43 19.90 -7.75 -12.34
N LEU A 44 18.61 -8.01 -12.59
CA LEU A 44 17.92 -7.64 -13.82
C LEU A 44 17.51 -6.15 -13.86
N ILE A 45 17.54 -5.45 -12.73
CA ILE A 45 17.22 -4.03 -12.67
C ILE A 45 18.32 -3.24 -13.37
N ASP A 46 17.92 -2.41 -14.36
CA ASP A 46 18.78 -1.52 -15.11
C ASP A 46 18.38 -0.06 -14.82
N GLU A 47 19.19 0.62 -14.02
CA GLU A 47 18.92 2.00 -13.58
C GLU A 47 18.83 3.00 -14.75
N GLU A 48 19.56 2.77 -15.86
CA GLU A 48 19.49 3.66 -17.03
C GLU A 48 18.19 3.46 -17.83
N ARG A 49 17.65 2.23 -17.84
CA ARG A 49 16.33 1.97 -18.42
C ARG A 49 15.21 2.55 -17.56
N THR A 50 15.34 2.48 -16.23
CA THR A 50 14.32 3.04 -15.33
C THR A 50 14.08 4.53 -15.57
N LYS A 51 15.13 5.30 -15.89
CA LYS A 51 15.05 6.73 -16.18
C LYS A 51 14.26 7.07 -17.45
N LYS A 52 14.15 6.13 -18.38
CA LYS A 52 13.45 6.30 -19.67
C LYS A 52 11.97 5.89 -19.61
N SER A 53 11.59 5.14 -18.60
CA SER A 53 10.22 4.63 -18.43
C SER A 53 9.28 5.72 -17.90
N ASN A 54 8.03 5.69 -18.33
CA ASN A 54 6.98 6.57 -17.85
C ASN A 54 6.27 5.93 -16.65
N LEU A 55 6.64 6.34 -15.45
CA LEU A 55 5.99 5.91 -14.22
C LEU A 55 4.68 6.68 -14.04
N ILE A 56 3.57 5.97 -13.86
CA ILE A 56 2.22 6.50 -13.67
C ILE A 56 1.72 6.04 -12.31
N LEU A 57 1.34 6.98 -11.47
CA LEU A 57 0.66 6.68 -10.21
C LEU A 57 -0.84 6.60 -10.43
N VAL A 58 -1.48 5.52 -10.00
CA VAL A 58 -2.93 5.42 -9.86
C VAL A 58 -3.30 5.56 -8.39
N THR A 59 -4.09 6.55 -8.09
CA THR A 59 -4.64 6.83 -6.76
C THR A 59 -6.14 7.04 -6.87
N ALA A 60 -6.82 7.53 -5.83
CA ALA A 60 -8.26 7.71 -5.85
C ALA A 60 -8.72 8.88 -4.98
N ILE A 61 -9.98 9.27 -5.15
CA ILE A 61 -10.73 10.04 -4.15
C ILE A 61 -10.82 9.26 -2.84
N THR A 62 -11.28 9.88 -1.77
CA THR A 62 -11.50 9.19 -0.49
C THR A 62 -12.45 7.99 -0.69
N PRO A 63 -12.05 6.75 -0.29
CA PRO A 63 -12.79 5.55 -0.63
C PRO A 63 -14.08 5.36 0.18
N THR A 64 -15.03 4.64 -0.39
CA THR A 64 -16.16 4.04 0.33
C THR A 64 -15.72 2.75 1.04
N LYS A 65 -16.57 2.18 1.92
CA LYS A 65 -16.33 0.87 2.53
C LYS A 65 -16.22 -0.26 1.51
N ALA A 66 -16.91 -0.15 0.38
CA ALA A 66 -16.85 -1.11 -0.73
C ALA A 66 -15.59 -0.95 -1.60
N GLY A 67 -14.83 0.11 -1.41
CA GLY A 67 -13.68 0.47 -2.24
C GLY A 67 -14.05 1.37 -3.41
N ILE A 68 -13.07 1.67 -4.27
CA ILE A 68 -13.20 2.55 -5.46
C ILE A 68 -12.76 1.82 -6.74
N GLY A 69 -12.19 0.63 -6.63
CA GLY A 69 -11.72 -0.14 -7.78
C GLY A 69 -10.37 0.32 -8.35
N LYS A 70 -9.47 0.89 -7.54
CA LYS A 70 -8.14 1.33 -8.00
C LYS A 70 -7.36 0.26 -8.74
N THR A 71 -7.24 -0.94 -8.17
CA THR A 71 -6.47 -2.03 -8.80
C THR A 71 -7.07 -2.44 -10.14
N THR A 72 -8.41 -2.47 -10.25
CA THR A 72 -9.12 -2.71 -11.51
C THR A 72 -8.77 -1.64 -12.55
N VAL A 73 -8.72 -0.36 -12.16
CA VAL A 73 -8.32 0.73 -13.05
C VAL A 73 -6.82 0.64 -13.40
N SER A 74 -5.97 0.31 -12.44
CA SER A 74 -4.52 0.16 -12.66
C SER A 74 -4.21 -0.95 -13.67
N VAL A 75 -4.80 -2.12 -13.48
CA VAL A 75 -4.68 -3.24 -14.41
C VAL A 75 -5.33 -2.89 -15.74
N GLY A 76 -6.56 -2.35 -15.74
CA GLY A 76 -7.28 -1.94 -16.95
C GLY A 76 -6.49 -0.94 -17.79
N LEU A 77 -5.86 0.06 -17.17
CA LEU A 77 -5.02 1.03 -17.86
C LEU A 77 -3.81 0.35 -18.53
N ALA A 78 -3.15 -0.60 -17.84
CA ALA A 78 -2.04 -1.35 -18.44
C ALA A 78 -2.51 -2.20 -19.64
N LEU A 79 -3.66 -2.87 -19.52
CA LEU A 79 -4.29 -3.60 -20.62
C LEU A 79 -4.60 -2.66 -21.79
N GLY A 80 -5.24 -1.51 -21.52
CA GLY A 80 -5.58 -0.52 -22.56
C GLY A 80 -4.35 0.05 -23.25
N LEU A 81 -3.28 0.35 -22.52
CA LEU A 81 -2.01 0.79 -23.09
C LEU A 81 -1.39 -0.26 -24.02
N ASN A 82 -1.38 -1.53 -23.63
CA ASN A 82 -0.88 -2.61 -24.48
C ASN A 82 -1.75 -2.78 -25.74
N ARG A 83 -3.07 -2.65 -25.64
CA ARG A 83 -3.99 -2.71 -26.80
C ARG A 83 -3.75 -1.59 -27.81
N ILE A 84 -3.36 -0.41 -27.37
CA ILE A 84 -2.99 0.71 -28.28
C ILE A 84 -1.51 0.68 -28.70
N GLY A 85 -0.82 -0.46 -28.51
CA GLY A 85 0.54 -0.69 -28.98
C GLY A 85 1.63 -0.10 -28.11
N LYS A 86 1.37 0.21 -26.84
CA LYS A 86 2.38 0.63 -25.88
C LYS A 86 2.85 -0.57 -25.05
N LYS A 87 4.10 -0.53 -24.58
CA LYS A 87 4.65 -1.59 -23.72
C LYS A 87 4.44 -1.22 -22.26
N ALA A 88 3.32 -1.67 -21.68
CA ALA A 88 2.93 -1.35 -20.31
C ALA A 88 3.06 -2.55 -19.38
N ILE A 89 3.51 -2.30 -18.14
CA ILE A 89 3.67 -3.28 -17.05
C ILE A 89 3.04 -2.71 -15.78
N CYS A 90 2.38 -3.57 -14.98
CA CYS A 90 1.90 -3.18 -13.64
C CYS A 90 2.97 -3.46 -12.57
N ALA A 91 3.04 -2.58 -11.55
CA ALA A 91 3.75 -2.82 -10.30
C ALA A 91 2.77 -2.63 -9.14
N LEU A 92 2.37 -3.73 -8.49
CA LEU A 92 1.24 -3.78 -7.57
C LEU A 92 1.67 -4.33 -6.20
N ARG A 93 0.81 -4.11 -5.19
CA ARG A 93 1.00 -4.72 -3.87
C ARG A 93 0.48 -6.15 -3.85
N GLU A 94 1.13 -6.96 -3.03
CA GLU A 94 0.66 -8.28 -2.66
C GLU A 94 -0.51 -8.18 -1.67
N PRO A 95 -1.60 -8.96 -1.85
CA PRO A 95 -2.72 -8.96 -0.91
C PRO A 95 -2.38 -9.67 0.41
N SER A 96 -3.01 -9.22 1.50
CA SER A 96 -2.94 -9.81 2.84
C SER A 96 -4.14 -10.72 3.08
N LEU A 97 -3.96 -11.82 3.80
CA LEU A 97 -5.02 -12.77 4.16
C LEU A 97 -6.09 -12.12 5.05
N GLY A 98 -5.71 -11.18 5.91
CA GLY A 98 -6.64 -10.49 6.79
C GLY A 98 -7.84 -9.88 6.05
N PRO A 99 -7.65 -8.99 5.06
CA PRO A 99 -8.73 -8.50 4.20
C PRO A 99 -9.41 -9.57 3.37
N CYS A 100 -8.68 -10.52 2.79
CA CYS A 100 -9.24 -11.59 1.95
C CYS A 100 -10.29 -12.43 2.69
N PHE A 101 -10.02 -12.78 3.94
CA PHE A 101 -10.95 -13.55 4.79
C PHE A 101 -11.82 -12.67 5.69
N GLY A 102 -11.55 -11.36 5.77
CA GLY A 102 -12.23 -10.40 6.64
C GLY A 102 -13.35 -9.65 5.95
N GLN A 103 -13.13 -8.38 5.66
CA GLN A 103 -14.17 -7.45 5.23
C GLN A 103 -14.18 -7.15 3.73
N LYS A 104 -13.09 -7.43 3.02
CA LYS A 104 -12.88 -7.05 1.62
C LYS A 104 -12.19 -8.19 0.90
N GLY A 105 -12.56 -8.44 -0.34
CA GLY A 105 -11.84 -9.36 -1.22
C GLY A 105 -10.38 -9.00 -1.43
N GLY A 106 -9.64 -9.85 -2.12
CA GLY A 106 -8.22 -9.68 -2.42
C GLY A 106 -7.90 -8.42 -3.23
N ALA A 107 -6.62 -8.17 -3.44
CA ALA A 107 -6.12 -6.99 -4.17
C ALA A 107 -5.68 -7.33 -5.61
N ALA A 108 -6.25 -8.37 -6.22
CA ALA A 108 -5.88 -8.82 -7.57
C ALA A 108 -6.55 -8.03 -8.71
N GLY A 109 -7.36 -7.03 -8.42
CA GLY A 109 -8.25 -6.37 -9.38
C GLY A 109 -9.62 -7.03 -9.42
N GLY A 110 -10.39 -6.86 -10.49
CA GLY A 110 -11.71 -7.48 -10.62
C GLY A 110 -12.22 -7.53 -12.06
N GLY A 111 -13.20 -8.39 -12.32
CA GLY A 111 -13.75 -8.63 -13.63
C GLY A 111 -12.69 -9.05 -14.64
N HIS A 112 -12.71 -8.44 -15.81
CA HIS A 112 -11.71 -8.65 -16.87
C HIS A 112 -10.40 -7.86 -16.68
N ALA A 113 -10.26 -7.10 -15.59
CA ALA A 113 -9.03 -6.36 -15.26
C ALA A 113 -8.45 -6.85 -13.93
N GLN A 114 -7.87 -8.04 -13.94
CA GLN A 114 -7.25 -8.67 -12.76
C GLN A 114 -5.91 -9.34 -13.09
N VAL A 115 -5.07 -9.51 -12.06
CA VAL A 115 -3.82 -10.28 -12.14
C VAL A 115 -4.07 -11.73 -11.80
N LEU A 116 -3.35 -12.63 -12.48
CA LEU A 116 -3.56 -14.06 -12.45
C LEU A 116 -2.26 -14.84 -12.20
N PRO A 117 -2.30 -16.00 -11.56
CA PRO A 117 -3.48 -16.72 -11.04
C PRO A 117 -4.00 -16.10 -9.73
N MET A 118 -5.26 -15.67 -9.71
CA MET A 118 -5.86 -14.86 -8.64
C MET A 118 -5.93 -15.62 -7.31
N ASP A 119 -6.31 -16.89 -7.33
CA ASP A 119 -6.39 -17.74 -6.14
C ASP A 119 -5.02 -17.89 -5.45
N LYS A 120 -3.93 -18.06 -6.23
CA LYS A 120 -2.58 -18.16 -5.69
C LYS A 120 -2.13 -16.83 -5.08
N ILE A 121 -2.35 -15.72 -5.80
CA ILE A 121 -1.96 -14.37 -5.38
C ILE A 121 -2.68 -13.97 -4.08
N ASN A 122 -3.99 -14.24 -3.96
CA ASN A 122 -4.79 -13.88 -2.79
C ASN A 122 -4.57 -14.77 -1.56
N LEU A 123 -3.91 -15.92 -1.70
CA LEU A 123 -3.65 -16.84 -0.59
C LEU A 123 -2.19 -16.80 -0.16
N HIS A 124 -1.39 -17.79 -0.55
CA HIS A 124 0.00 -17.91 -0.08
C HIS A 124 1.04 -17.42 -1.09
N PHE A 125 0.62 -17.23 -2.33
CA PHE A 125 1.42 -16.73 -3.45
C PHE A 125 2.77 -17.44 -3.58
N THR A 126 3.88 -16.75 -3.29
CA THR A 126 5.25 -17.28 -3.28
C THR A 126 5.84 -17.37 -1.87
N GLY A 127 5.05 -17.00 -0.84
CA GLY A 127 5.45 -17.08 0.56
C GLY A 127 6.10 -15.83 1.13
N ASP A 128 6.05 -14.68 0.44
CA ASP A 128 6.69 -13.44 0.93
C ASP A 128 6.09 -12.97 2.26
N PHE A 129 4.76 -12.99 2.40
CA PHE A 129 4.09 -12.69 3.68
C PHE A 129 4.46 -13.67 4.79
N HIS A 130 4.62 -14.96 4.46
CA HIS A 130 5.11 -15.96 5.41
C HIS A 130 6.54 -15.65 5.85
N ALA A 131 7.43 -15.32 4.92
CA ALA A 131 8.82 -14.94 5.20
C ALA A 131 8.89 -13.73 6.12
N ILE A 132 8.10 -12.68 5.84
CA ILE A 132 8.01 -11.47 6.66
C ILE A 132 7.48 -11.79 8.06
N THR A 133 6.39 -12.56 8.16
CA THR A 133 5.81 -12.97 9.45
C THR A 133 6.81 -13.79 10.27
N SER A 134 7.50 -14.74 9.63
CA SER A 134 8.50 -15.60 10.27
C SER A 134 9.70 -14.79 10.74
N ALA A 135 10.24 -13.90 9.91
CA ALA A 135 11.37 -13.03 10.26
C ALA A 135 11.03 -12.12 11.45
N HIS A 136 9.86 -11.47 11.42
CA HIS A 136 9.39 -10.60 12.50
C HIS A 136 9.23 -11.35 13.82
N ASN A 137 8.55 -12.50 13.80
CA ASN A 137 8.31 -13.30 15.00
C ASN A 137 9.58 -14.02 15.49
N MET A 138 10.53 -14.34 14.60
CA MET A 138 11.83 -14.87 14.99
C MET A 138 12.62 -13.84 15.80
N ILE A 139 12.62 -12.56 15.42
CA ILE A 139 13.22 -11.47 16.20
C ILE A 139 12.57 -11.42 17.61
N ALA A 140 11.24 -11.49 17.70
CA ALA A 140 10.53 -11.46 18.97
C ALA A 140 10.91 -12.65 19.87
N ALA A 141 10.98 -13.85 19.29
CA ALA A 141 11.37 -15.07 20.01
C ALA A 141 12.83 -15.02 20.49
N LEU A 142 13.74 -14.55 19.63
CA LEU A 142 15.16 -14.40 19.97
C LEU A 142 15.39 -13.34 21.05
N LEU A 143 14.64 -12.24 21.02
CA LEU A 143 14.67 -11.21 22.05
C LEU A 143 14.19 -11.77 23.41
N ASP A 144 13.04 -12.46 23.43
CA ASP A 144 12.52 -13.09 24.65
C ASP A 144 13.49 -14.12 25.22
N ASN A 145 14.12 -14.92 24.35
CA ASN A 145 15.15 -15.86 24.74
C ASN A 145 16.39 -15.15 25.29
N TYR A 146 16.84 -14.06 24.65
CA TYR A 146 17.98 -13.27 25.11
C TYR A 146 17.73 -12.69 26.53
N ILE A 147 16.55 -12.12 26.75
CA ILE A 147 16.13 -11.59 28.07
C ILE A 147 16.13 -12.72 29.11
N TYR A 148 15.55 -13.87 28.76
CA TYR A 148 15.46 -15.03 29.66
C TYR A 148 16.84 -15.59 30.06
N GLN A 149 17.73 -15.80 29.09
CA GLN A 149 19.04 -16.42 29.33
C GLN A 149 20.04 -15.49 30.03
N ASN A 150 19.87 -14.16 29.89
CA ASN A 150 20.79 -13.18 30.51
C ASN A 150 20.25 -12.52 31.77
N ARG A 151 19.08 -12.92 32.29
CA ARG A 151 18.49 -12.34 33.49
C ARG A 151 19.37 -12.48 34.74
N ASP A 152 20.06 -13.62 34.85
CA ASP A 152 20.94 -13.91 36.00
C ASP A 152 22.28 -13.15 35.86
N ASN A 153 22.62 -12.63 34.70
CA ASN A 153 23.77 -11.76 34.44
C ASN A 153 23.43 -10.26 34.60
N GLY A 154 22.24 -9.93 35.12
CA GLY A 154 21.79 -8.56 35.34
C GLY A 154 21.23 -7.86 34.08
N PHE A 155 21.05 -8.57 32.97
CA PHE A 155 20.40 -7.98 31.80
C PHE A 155 18.89 -7.89 31.98
N ALA A 156 18.35 -6.69 31.78
CA ALA A 156 16.91 -6.46 31.81
C ALA A 156 16.53 -5.37 30.79
N MET A 157 15.34 -5.47 30.23
CA MET A 157 14.74 -4.43 29.40
C MET A 157 13.79 -3.59 30.27
N LYS A 158 13.95 -2.26 30.17
CA LYS A 158 13.00 -1.30 30.76
C LYS A 158 11.72 -1.22 29.93
N GLU A 159 11.86 -1.31 28.59
CA GLU A 159 10.76 -1.23 27.66
C GLU A 159 11.08 -2.10 26.43
N VAL A 160 10.14 -2.95 26.03
CA VAL A 160 10.19 -3.72 24.77
C VAL A 160 9.19 -3.11 23.80
N LEU A 161 9.67 -2.61 22.66
CA LEU A 161 8.85 -1.98 21.62
C LEU A 161 8.41 -2.97 20.54
N TRP A 162 9.08 -4.13 20.45
CA TRP A 162 8.86 -5.12 19.41
C TRP A 162 7.72 -6.07 19.75
N ASN A 163 6.61 -5.96 19.02
CA ASN A 163 5.48 -6.88 19.09
C ASN A 163 5.72 -8.14 18.27
N ARG A 164 4.70 -9.00 18.16
CA ARG A 164 4.60 -10.07 17.17
C ARG A 164 3.70 -9.67 16.03
N VAL A 165 3.67 -10.45 14.96
CA VAL A 165 2.74 -10.21 13.84
C VAL A 165 2.05 -11.49 13.42
N LEU A 166 0.84 -11.33 12.84
CA LEU A 166 0.08 -12.41 12.22
C LEU A 166 -0.73 -11.84 11.06
N ASP A 167 -0.77 -12.54 9.90
CA ASP A 167 -1.46 -12.03 8.72
C ASP A 167 -2.95 -12.39 8.70
N ILE A 168 -3.63 -12.14 9.81
CA ILE A 168 -5.09 -12.28 9.97
C ILE A 168 -5.64 -11.11 10.79
N ASN A 169 -6.97 -10.95 10.76
CA ASN A 169 -7.67 -10.01 11.62
C ASN A 169 -8.09 -10.71 12.92
N ASP A 170 -7.41 -10.40 14.04
CA ASP A 170 -7.71 -10.99 15.35
C ASP A 170 -7.66 -9.96 16.48
N ARG A 171 -8.83 -9.46 16.88
CA ARG A 171 -8.93 -8.48 17.97
C ARG A 171 -8.52 -9.01 19.33
N GLY A 172 -8.53 -10.33 19.52
CA GLY A 172 -8.12 -10.99 20.77
C GLY A 172 -6.63 -10.89 21.03
N LEU A 173 -5.82 -10.66 19.98
CA LEU A 173 -4.36 -10.58 20.06
C LEU A 173 -3.82 -9.16 20.24
N ARG A 174 -4.66 -8.13 20.35
CA ARG A 174 -4.21 -6.74 20.51
C ARG A 174 -3.37 -6.51 21.74
N TYR A 175 -3.68 -7.22 22.83
CA TYR A 175 -2.89 -7.26 24.06
C TYR A 175 -2.90 -8.67 24.60
N ILE A 176 -1.73 -9.20 24.92
CA ILE A 176 -1.53 -10.53 25.46
C ILE A 176 -0.49 -10.50 26.60
N VAL A 177 -0.41 -11.56 27.36
CA VAL A 177 0.67 -11.80 28.31
C VAL A 177 1.48 -13.01 27.83
N THR A 178 2.80 -12.84 27.70
CA THR A 178 3.73 -13.91 27.35
C THR A 178 4.44 -14.43 28.59
N GLY A 179 5.03 -15.64 28.52
CA GLY A 179 5.84 -16.23 29.58
C GLY A 179 5.05 -16.80 30.78
N LEU A 180 3.73 -16.96 30.67
CA LEU A 180 2.89 -17.54 31.73
C LEU A 180 3.17 -19.02 31.95
N GLY A 181 2.95 -19.48 33.19
CA GLY A 181 3.11 -20.86 33.62
C GLY A 181 4.44 -21.11 34.36
N ALA A 182 5.19 -22.13 33.94
CA ALA A 182 6.43 -22.48 34.60
C ALA A 182 7.55 -21.44 34.41
N LYS A 183 8.49 -21.35 35.34
CA LYS A 183 9.65 -20.42 35.23
C LYS A 183 10.49 -20.63 33.97
N THR A 184 10.40 -21.80 33.34
CA THR A 184 11.07 -22.15 32.09
C THR A 184 10.39 -21.58 30.86
N ASN A 185 9.19 -21.00 30.98
CA ASN A 185 8.43 -20.44 29.88
C ASN A 185 8.87 -19.01 29.49
N GLY A 186 9.83 -18.43 30.22
CA GLY A 186 10.37 -17.10 29.96
C GLY A 186 10.05 -16.08 31.05
N VAL A 187 10.24 -14.82 30.73
CA VAL A 187 9.91 -13.69 31.60
C VAL A 187 8.49 -13.23 31.31
N VAL A 188 7.65 -13.16 32.34
CA VAL A 188 6.26 -12.71 32.17
C VAL A 188 6.24 -11.22 31.85
N ARG A 189 5.61 -10.89 30.70
CA ARG A 189 5.42 -9.50 30.28
C ARG A 189 4.20 -9.32 29.38
N GLU A 190 3.68 -8.10 29.33
CA GLU A 190 2.71 -7.70 28.33
C GLU A 190 3.34 -7.68 26.93
N SER A 191 2.60 -8.05 25.93
CA SER A 191 2.97 -8.03 24.53
C SER A 191 1.71 -7.83 23.66
N ALA A 192 1.89 -7.78 22.34
CA ALA A 192 0.80 -7.59 21.40
C ALA A 192 1.11 -8.29 20.07
N PHE A 193 0.10 -8.37 19.20
CA PHE A 193 0.26 -8.68 17.79
C PHE A 193 -0.21 -7.51 16.95
N ASP A 194 0.55 -7.21 15.89
CA ASP A 194 0.12 -6.36 14.78
C ASP A 194 -0.24 -7.25 13.57
N ILE A 195 -0.97 -6.73 12.61
CA ILE A 195 -1.16 -7.44 11.34
C ILE A 195 0.14 -7.35 10.51
N THR A 196 0.49 -8.40 9.77
CA THR A 196 1.76 -8.45 9.02
C THR A 196 2.01 -7.24 8.09
N PRO A 197 1.01 -6.66 7.38
CA PRO A 197 1.18 -5.42 6.64
C PRO A 197 1.61 -4.18 7.45
N ALA A 198 1.49 -4.21 8.78
CA ALA A 198 1.97 -3.16 9.68
C ALA A 198 3.39 -3.42 10.22
N SER A 199 3.99 -4.56 9.87
CA SER A 199 5.34 -4.94 10.28
C SER A 199 6.39 -3.96 9.77
N GLU A 200 7.36 -3.62 10.62
CA GLU A 200 8.55 -2.90 10.16
C GLU A 200 9.35 -3.70 9.11
N ILE A 201 9.39 -5.04 9.22
CA ILE A 201 10.01 -5.92 8.21
C ILE A 201 9.33 -5.75 6.84
N MET A 202 7.99 -5.62 6.79
CA MET A 202 7.26 -5.33 5.55
C MET A 202 7.71 -3.99 4.96
N ALA A 203 7.83 -2.95 5.77
CA ALA A 203 8.30 -1.64 5.33
C ALA A 203 9.76 -1.70 4.84
N ILE A 204 10.63 -2.39 5.55
CA ILE A 204 12.03 -2.62 5.19
C ILE A 204 12.12 -3.30 3.82
N LEU A 205 11.41 -4.41 3.61
CA LEU A 205 11.40 -5.14 2.33
C LEU A 205 10.95 -4.24 1.17
N CYS A 206 9.95 -3.39 1.39
CA CYS A 206 9.43 -2.48 0.37
C CYS A 206 10.36 -1.29 0.07
N LEU A 207 11.20 -0.87 1.03
CA LEU A 207 12.09 0.29 0.91
C LEU A 207 13.55 -0.08 0.67
N ALA A 208 13.93 -1.35 0.83
CA ALA A 208 15.29 -1.82 0.54
C ALA A 208 15.60 -1.70 -0.96
N THR A 209 16.88 -1.43 -1.25
CA THR A 209 17.40 -1.27 -2.62
C THR A 209 18.17 -2.50 -3.10
N ASP A 210 18.70 -3.29 -2.17
CA ASP A 210 19.43 -4.52 -2.41
C ASP A 210 19.55 -5.37 -1.13
N GLU A 211 20.24 -6.50 -1.19
CA GLU A 211 20.43 -7.41 -0.03
C GLU A 211 21.28 -6.77 1.08
N ALA A 212 22.28 -5.97 0.73
CA ALA A 212 23.14 -5.30 1.70
C ALA A 212 22.36 -4.20 2.47
N ASP A 213 21.54 -3.43 1.76
CA ASP A 213 20.64 -2.44 2.37
C ASP A 213 19.58 -3.12 3.24
N LEU A 214 19.02 -4.25 2.79
CA LEU A 214 18.10 -5.07 3.59
C LEU A 214 18.73 -5.45 4.93
N ARG A 215 19.94 -6.02 4.90
CA ARG A 215 20.66 -6.41 6.12
C ARG A 215 20.96 -5.24 7.03
N ARG A 216 21.48 -4.13 6.49
CA ARG A 216 21.76 -2.89 7.23
C ARG A 216 20.50 -2.37 7.95
N ARG A 217 19.36 -2.38 7.27
CA ARG A 217 18.08 -1.97 7.83
C ARG A 217 17.64 -2.89 8.96
N ILE A 218 17.77 -4.20 8.78
CA ILE A 218 17.46 -5.17 9.83
C ILE A 218 18.33 -4.97 11.07
N GLU A 219 19.63 -4.71 10.89
CA GLU A 219 20.55 -4.40 12.00
C GLU A 219 20.09 -3.20 12.83
N ASN A 220 19.50 -2.19 12.19
CA ASN A 220 19.08 -0.93 12.83
C ASN A 220 17.69 -0.98 13.47
N ILE A 221 16.94 -2.09 13.37
CA ILE A 221 15.63 -2.22 14.04
C ILE A 221 15.80 -2.01 15.53
N LEU A 222 15.02 -1.06 16.09
CA LEU A 222 14.98 -0.76 17.50
C LEU A 222 14.01 -1.73 18.22
N LEU A 223 14.56 -2.56 19.12
CA LEU A 223 13.77 -3.55 19.86
C LEU A 223 13.22 -3.02 21.17
N GLY A 224 13.86 -2.01 21.74
CA GLY A 224 13.47 -1.38 23.00
C GLY A 224 14.64 -0.71 23.71
N PHE A 225 14.52 -0.59 25.03
CA PHE A 225 15.52 0.06 25.88
C PHE A 225 15.90 -0.84 27.04
N THR A 226 17.20 -0.91 27.35
CA THR A 226 17.72 -1.64 28.52
C THR A 226 17.28 -0.96 29.82
N SER A 227 17.46 -1.63 30.96
CA SER A 227 17.23 -1.05 32.29
C SER A 227 18.00 0.24 32.56
N GLU A 228 19.14 0.43 31.89
CA GLU A 228 19.94 1.66 31.92
C GLU A 228 19.41 2.75 30.96
N GLY A 229 18.36 2.48 30.20
CA GLY A 229 17.78 3.41 29.21
C GLY A 229 18.53 3.48 27.88
N LYS A 230 19.47 2.56 27.62
CA LYS A 230 20.20 2.48 26.35
C LYS A 230 19.34 1.81 25.28
N PRO A 231 19.34 2.29 24.00
CA PRO A 231 18.71 1.58 22.90
C PRO A 231 19.27 0.17 22.75
N PHE A 232 18.41 -0.78 22.43
CA PHE A 232 18.78 -2.16 22.13
C PHE A 232 18.21 -2.54 20.77
N THR A 233 19.06 -2.93 19.83
CA THR A 233 18.73 -3.15 18.43
C THR A 233 18.92 -4.62 18.04
N VAL A 234 18.49 -4.99 16.82
CA VAL A 234 18.76 -6.31 16.24
C VAL A 234 20.27 -6.56 16.07
N LYS A 235 21.06 -5.50 15.85
CA LYS A 235 22.53 -5.59 15.83
C LYS A 235 23.07 -6.03 17.19
N ASP A 236 22.57 -5.46 18.29
CA ASP A 236 22.97 -5.83 19.65
C ASP A 236 22.53 -7.26 20.00
N LEU A 237 21.38 -7.71 19.49
CA LEU A 237 20.91 -9.08 19.61
C LEU A 237 21.78 -10.08 18.80
N GLY A 238 22.48 -9.59 17.75
CA GLY A 238 23.44 -10.38 16.98
C GLY A 238 22.82 -11.32 15.93
N VAL A 239 21.56 -11.09 15.50
CA VAL A 239 20.79 -12.04 14.68
C VAL A 239 20.45 -11.55 13.26
N ALA A 240 20.93 -10.38 12.87
CA ALA A 240 20.56 -9.78 11.57
C ALA A 240 20.84 -10.68 10.37
N GLY A 241 21.93 -11.46 10.40
CA GLY A 241 22.28 -12.40 9.32
C GLY A 241 21.20 -13.48 9.12
N SER A 242 20.74 -14.14 10.20
CA SER A 242 19.72 -15.18 10.12
C SER A 242 18.36 -14.61 9.66
N ILE A 243 18.01 -13.39 10.06
CA ILE A 243 16.80 -12.71 9.63
C ILE A 243 16.88 -12.35 8.14
N THR A 244 18.05 -11.88 7.65
CA THR A 244 18.27 -11.61 6.22
C THR A 244 18.10 -12.89 5.38
N VAL A 245 18.60 -14.02 5.86
CA VAL A 245 18.44 -15.34 5.19
C VAL A 245 16.97 -15.70 5.02
N LEU A 246 16.12 -15.49 6.04
CA LEU A 246 14.67 -15.75 5.95
C LEU A 246 13.97 -14.89 4.87
N LEU A 247 14.52 -13.71 4.55
CA LEU A 247 13.93 -12.74 3.63
C LEU A 247 14.58 -12.76 2.24
N ARG A 248 15.62 -13.58 2.02
CA ARG A 248 16.44 -13.55 0.80
C ARG A 248 15.61 -13.73 -0.47
N ASP A 249 14.78 -14.78 -0.51
CA ASP A 249 13.94 -15.06 -1.68
C ASP A 249 12.77 -14.09 -1.78
N ALA A 250 12.24 -13.67 -0.63
CA ALA A 250 11.16 -12.69 -0.55
C ALA A 250 11.58 -11.29 -1.06
N LEU A 251 12.88 -10.98 -1.14
CA LEU A 251 13.36 -9.70 -1.65
C LEU A 251 13.18 -9.56 -3.17
N ASN A 252 13.13 -10.68 -3.91
CA ASN A 252 12.94 -10.69 -5.36
C ASN A 252 11.46 -10.48 -5.73
N PRO A 253 11.12 -9.51 -6.60
CA PRO A 253 9.76 -9.27 -7.04
C PRO A 253 9.12 -10.46 -7.77
N ASN A 254 7.82 -10.65 -7.56
CA ASN A 254 7.06 -11.73 -8.19
C ASN A 254 6.52 -11.27 -9.55
N LEU A 255 6.86 -12.01 -10.61
CA LEU A 255 6.34 -11.82 -11.95
C LEU A 255 5.10 -12.70 -12.15
N VAL A 256 4.01 -12.09 -12.59
CA VAL A 256 2.74 -12.71 -12.94
C VAL A 256 2.17 -12.08 -14.22
N GLN A 257 0.97 -12.45 -14.59
CA GLN A 257 0.27 -11.93 -15.77
C GLN A 257 -1.13 -11.43 -15.40
N THR A 258 -1.73 -10.71 -16.34
CA THR A 258 -3.13 -10.30 -16.27
C THR A 258 -4.01 -11.19 -17.15
N THR A 259 -5.32 -10.92 -17.15
CA THR A 259 -6.32 -11.57 -18.01
C THR A 259 -5.99 -11.49 -19.51
N GLU A 260 -5.26 -10.46 -19.95
CA GLU A 260 -4.84 -10.28 -21.37
C GLU A 260 -3.31 -10.45 -21.55
N ASN A 261 -2.67 -11.23 -20.69
CA ASN A 261 -1.23 -11.55 -20.72
C ASN A 261 -0.28 -10.35 -20.58
N THR A 262 -0.74 -9.23 -20.04
CA THR A 262 0.14 -8.14 -19.63
C THR A 262 0.97 -8.59 -18.44
N ALA A 263 2.28 -8.34 -18.46
CA ALA A 263 3.16 -8.63 -17.33
C ALA A 263 2.82 -7.73 -16.13
N ALA A 264 2.90 -8.29 -14.93
CA ALA A 264 2.76 -7.55 -13.69
C ALA A 264 3.78 -8.03 -12.65
N PHE A 265 4.38 -7.10 -11.93
CA PHE A 265 5.17 -7.38 -10.73
C PHE A 265 4.32 -7.12 -9.50
N VAL A 266 4.17 -8.14 -8.65
CA VAL A 266 3.41 -8.06 -7.40
C VAL A 266 4.38 -8.33 -6.25
N HIS A 267 4.58 -7.33 -5.36
CA HIS A 267 5.61 -7.46 -4.33
C HIS A 267 5.41 -6.48 -3.18
N GLY A 268 5.38 -7.01 -1.95
CA GLY A 268 5.13 -6.26 -0.73
C GLY A 268 3.70 -5.75 -0.60
N GLY A 269 3.18 -5.66 0.61
CA GLY A 269 1.78 -5.34 0.85
C GLY A 269 1.50 -4.47 2.09
N PRO A 270 2.25 -3.36 2.34
CA PRO A 270 1.99 -2.50 3.48
C PRO A 270 0.66 -1.76 3.31
N PHE A 271 -0.10 -1.58 4.40
CA PHE A 271 -1.36 -0.82 4.37
C PHE A 271 -1.11 0.68 4.49
N ALA A 272 -1.82 1.49 3.70
CA ALA A 272 -1.60 2.93 3.67
C ALA A 272 -2.19 3.71 4.87
N ASN A 273 -3.08 3.11 5.65
CA ASN A 273 -3.64 3.72 6.86
C ASN A 273 -2.84 3.44 8.14
N ILE A 274 -1.86 2.52 8.08
CA ILE A 274 -1.01 2.13 9.22
C ILE A 274 0.48 1.99 8.84
N ALA A 275 0.81 2.08 7.55
CA ALA A 275 2.15 2.03 6.98
C ALA A 275 2.20 2.89 5.72
N HIS A 276 3.25 2.79 4.88
CA HIS A 276 3.42 3.67 3.71
C HIS A 276 2.58 3.27 2.48
N GLY A 277 1.98 2.08 2.44
CA GLY A 277 0.91 1.75 1.51
C GLY A 277 1.27 1.59 0.02
N CYS A 278 2.53 1.36 -0.28
CA CYS A 278 3.04 1.20 -1.65
C CYS A 278 3.73 -0.15 -1.81
N ASN A 279 3.73 -0.69 -3.04
CA ASN A 279 4.57 -1.84 -3.38
C ASN A 279 6.06 -1.49 -3.26
N SER A 280 6.93 -2.48 -3.38
CA SER A 280 8.37 -2.28 -3.20
C SER A 280 9.00 -1.34 -4.25
N ILE A 281 10.10 -0.69 -3.85
CA ILE A 281 10.97 0.05 -4.78
C ILE A 281 11.48 -0.89 -5.86
N LEU A 282 11.88 -2.10 -5.48
CA LEU A 282 12.44 -3.11 -6.37
C LEU A 282 11.46 -3.54 -7.46
N ALA A 283 10.19 -3.82 -7.12
CA ALA A 283 9.17 -4.17 -8.11
C ALA A 283 8.89 -3.01 -9.08
N THR A 284 8.85 -1.78 -8.59
CA THR A 284 8.66 -0.61 -9.44
C THR A 284 9.84 -0.43 -10.40
N LYS A 285 11.08 -0.51 -9.92
CA LYS A 285 12.28 -0.40 -10.78
C LYS A 285 12.39 -1.58 -11.76
N MET A 286 12.04 -2.79 -11.34
CA MET A 286 11.97 -3.96 -12.22
C MET A 286 10.97 -3.74 -13.36
N ALA A 287 9.77 -3.28 -13.04
CA ALA A 287 8.78 -2.93 -14.06
C ALA A 287 9.27 -1.81 -15.00
N MET A 288 9.93 -0.77 -14.45
CA MET A 288 10.49 0.33 -15.24
C MET A 288 11.67 -0.09 -16.13
N THR A 289 12.39 -1.15 -15.77
CA THR A 289 13.47 -1.71 -16.60
C THR A 289 12.92 -2.32 -17.89
N PHE A 290 11.73 -2.93 -17.84
CA PHE A 290 11.18 -3.70 -18.95
C PHE A 290 9.96 -3.09 -19.62
N GLY A 291 9.32 -2.10 -19.01
CA GLY A 291 8.14 -1.40 -19.55
C GLY A 291 8.43 0.06 -19.93
N ASP A 292 7.88 0.51 -21.04
CA ASP A 292 7.92 1.93 -21.45
C ASP A 292 6.92 2.76 -20.64
N TYR A 293 5.85 2.12 -20.19
CA TYR A 293 4.84 2.66 -19.27
C TYR A 293 4.69 1.73 -18.08
N VAL A 294 4.82 2.26 -16.88
CA VAL A 294 4.67 1.49 -15.65
C VAL A 294 3.54 2.06 -14.81
N ILE A 295 2.55 1.23 -14.54
CA ILE A 295 1.40 1.58 -13.74
C ILE A 295 1.61 1.05 -12.33
N THR A 296 1.72 1.95 -11.36
CA THR A 296 1.78 1.59 -9.94
C THR A 296 0.62 2.23 -9.20
N GLU A 297 0.28 1.68 -8.04
CA GLU A 297 -0.79 2.21 -7.21
C GLU A 297 -0.32 2.52 -5.79
N ALA A 298 -1.06 3.43 -5.14
CA ALA A 298 -0.92 3.71 -3.72
C ALA A 298 -2.25 3.42 -2.99
N GLY A 299 -2.15 2.94 -1.74
CA GLY A 299 -3.32 2.48 -0.99
C GLY A 299 -4.31 3.58 -0.61
N PHE A 300 -5.60 3.27 -0.61
CA PHE A 300 -6.70 4.18 -0.25
C PHE A 300 -6.77 5.45 -1.11
N GLY A 301 -7.13 6.59 -0.50
CA GLY A 301 -7.22 7.88 -1.17
C GLY A 301 -5.87 8.56 -1.36
N ALA A 302 -5.85 9.59 -2.21
CA ALA A 302 -4.62 10.30 -2.54
C ALA A 302 -4.02 11.06 -1.34
N ASP A 303 -4.85 11.40 -0.35
CA ASP A 303 -4.40 12.02 0.90
C ASP A 303 -3.55 11.08 1.77
N LEU A 304 -3.74 9.76 1.66
CA LEU A 304 -2.97 8.77 2.40
C LEU A 304 -1.91 8.10 1.52
N GLY A 305 -2.35 7.38 0.50
CA GLY A 305 -1.45 6.55 -0.29
C GLY A 305 -0.54 7.37 -1.20
N ALA A 306 -1.07 8.34 -1.95
CA ALA A 306 -0.24 9.13 -2.86
C ALA A 306 0.71 10.07 -2.09
N GLU A 307 0.29 10.65 -0.98
CA GLU A 307 1.18 11.42 -0.10
C GLU A 307 2.41 10.60 0.27
N LYS A 308 2.21 9.38 0.81
CA LYS A 308 3.31 8.49 1.21
C LYS A 308 4.12 7.96 0.04
N PHE A 309 3.49 7.76 -1.10
CA PHE A 309 4.19 7.40 -2.33
C PHE A 309 5.21 8.49 -2.71
N PHE A 310 4.84 9.76 -2.63
CA PHE A 310 5.74 10.89 -2.94
C PHE A 310 6.73 11.14 -1.81
N ASP A 311 6.24 11.39 -0.59
CA ASP A 311 7.06 11.86 0.53
C ASP A 311 7.94 10.76 1.16
N ILE A 312 7.65 9.47 0.90
CA ILE A 312 8.44 8.35 1.42
C ILE A 312 9.11 7.58 0.28
N LYS A 313 8.33 6.93 -0.59
CA LYS A 313 8.88 6.02 -1.60
C LYS A 313 9.64 6.75 -2.70
N CYS A 314 9.06 7.79 -3.31
CA CYS A 314 9.72 8.57 -4.36
C CYS A 314 10.93 9.31 -3.82
N ARG A 315 10.83 9.89 -2.62
CA ARG A 315 11.97 10.51 -1.92
C ARG A 315 13.13 9.53 -1.77
N LYS A 316 12.86 8.33 -1.25
CA LYS A 316 13.90 7.31 -1.00
C LYS A 316 14.53 6.76 -2.28
N ALA A 317 13.73 6.53 -3.32
CA ALA A 317 14.16 5.88 -4.55
C ALA A 317 14.45 6.85 -5.70
N ASN A 318 14.33 8.16 -5.47
CA ASN A 318 14.47 9.21 -6.48
C ASN A 318 13.59 8.96 -7.72
N LEU A 319 12.35 8.52 -7.49
CA LEU A 319 11.38 8.27 -8.56
C LEU A 319 10.68 9.56 -8.96
N GLN A 320 10.45 9.73 -10.28
CA GLN A 320 9.79 10.90 -10.87
C GLN A 320 8.59 10.47 -11.70
N PRO A 321 7.39 10.35 -11.11
CA PRO A 321 6.18 10.00 -11.85
C PRO A 321 5.88 11.04 -12.92
N LYS A 322 5.45 10.57 -14.10
CA LYS A 322 5.12 11.42 -15.25
C LYS A 322 3.66 11.85 -15.27
N LEU A 323 2.81 11.16 -14.53
CA LEU A 323 1.37 11.43 -14.47
C LEU A 323 0.78 10.79 -13.21
N THR A 324 -0.24 11.42 -12.65
CA THR A 324 -1.11 10.83 -11.62
C THR A 324 -2.52 10.67 -12.16
N VAL A 325 -3.06 9.45 -12.07
CA VAL A 325 -4.45 9.13 -12.38
C VAL A 325 -5.24 9.07 -11.08
N ILE A 326 -6.27 9.89 -10.94
CA ILE A 326 -7.21 9.87 -9.81
C ILE A 326 -8.44 9.09 -10.21
N VAL A 327 -8.70 7.98 -9.55
CA VAL A 327 -9.92 7.18 -9.74
C VAL A 327 -11.07 7.83 -8.97
N ALA A 328 -12.16 8.11 -9.67
CA ALA A 328 -13.42 8.59 -9.10
C ALA A 328 -14.56 7.63 -9.46
N THR A 329 -15.60 7.57 -8.60
CA THR A 329 -16.83 6.82 -8.85
C THR A 329 -18.03 7.66 -8.45
N ALA A 330 -19.18 7.51 -9.12
CA ALA A 330 -20.41 8.20 -8.73
C ALA A 330 -20.79 7.88 -7.28
N GLN A 331 -20.70 6.62 -6.87
CA GLN A 331 -21.02 6.22 -5.50
C GLN A 331 -20.12 6.89 -4.46
N GLY A 332 -18.81 6.99 -4.73
CA GLY A 332 -17.86 7.67 -3.85
C GLY A 332 -18.17 9.16 -3.72
N LEU A 333 -18.40 9.82 -4.85
CA LEU A 333 -18.74 11.25 -4.88
C LEU A 333 -20.07 11.52 -4.17
N LYS A 334 -21.13 10.74 -4.43
CA LYS A 334 -22.43 10.86 -3.74
C LYS A 334 -22.30 10.68 -2.23
N MET A 335 -21.52 9.70 -1.76
CA MET A 335 -21.24 9.52 -0.33
C MET A 335 -20.59 10.78 0.26
N HIS A 336 -19.59 11.33 -0.42
CA HIS A 336 -18.91 12.56 0.02
C HIS A 336 -19.77 13.81 -0.10
N GLY A 337 -20.81 13.80 -0.94
CA GLY A 337 -21.85 14.80 -1.03
C GLY A 337 -22.93 14.69 0.04
N GLY A 338 -22.86 13.67 0.90
CA GLY A 338 -23.79 13.46 2.02
C GLY A 338 -24.97 12.55 1.70
N VAL A 339 -24.96 11.84 0.57
CA VAL A 339 -25.99 10.83 0.25
C VAL A 339 -25.81 9.63 1.19
N PRO A 340 -26.90 9.12 1.82
CA PRO A 340 -26.85 7.93 2.68
C PRO A 340 -26.26 6.70 1.96
N LEU A 341 -25.52 5.86 2.69
CA LEU A 341 -24.78 4.72 2.11
C LEU A 341 -25.68 3.67 1.42
N ASP A 342 -26.90 3.54 1.85
CA ASP A 342 -27.93 2.66 1.25
C ASP A 342 -28.55 3.25 -0.03
N GLU A 343 -28.40 4.55 -0.26
CA GLU A 343 -28.93 5.28 -1.42
C GLU A 343 -27.86 5.66 -2.46
N ILE A 344 -26.57 5.49 -2.19
CA ILE A 344 -25.49 5.92 -3.12
C ILE A 344 -25.52 5.22 -4.49
N LYS A 345 -26.27 4.13 -4.65
CA LYS A 345 -26.47 3.45 -5.93
C LYS A 345 -27.61 4.07 -6.76
N ASN A 346 -28.47 4.86 -6.13
CA ASN A 346 -29.54 5.57 -6.82
C ASN A 346 -28.98 6.85 -7.47
N GLU A 347 -29.60 7.29 -8.55
CA GLU A 347 -29.27 8.55 -9.20
C GLU A 347 -29.47 9.72 -8.23
N ASN A 348 -28.47 10.59 -8.11
CA ASN A 348 -28.53 11.78 -7.24
C ASN A 348 -27.53 12.85 -7.71
N HIS A 349 -27.98 13.73 -8.57
CA HIS A 349 -27.15 14.78 -9.18
C HIS A 349 -26.69 15.82 -8.16
N GLU A 350 -27.53 16.20 -7.20
CA GLU A 350 -27.20 17.20 -6.18
C GLU A 350 -26.09 16.67 -5.25
N GLY A 351 -26.27 15.45 -4.73
CA GLY A 351 -25.25 14.79 -3.90
C GLY A 351 -23.95 14.57 -4.65
N LEU A 352 -24.03 14.17 -5.93
CA LEU A 352 -22.86 14.00 -6.79
C LEU A 352 -22.11 15.33 -6.95
N ALA A 353 -22.82 16.40 -7.34
CA ALA A 353 -22.24 17.72 -7.56
C ALA A 353 -21.57 18.28 -6.27
N LYS A 354 -22.20 18.11 -5.12
CA LYS A 354 -21.60 18.48 -3.83
C LYS A 354 -20.37 17.66 -3.49
N GLY A 355 -20.37 16.38 -3.86
CA GLY A 355 -19.22 15.48 -3.63
C GLY A 355 -18.00 15.80 -4.48
N LEU A 356 -18.13 16.60 -5.54
CA LEU A 356 -17.00 17.05 -6.38
C LEU A 356 -15.96 17.83 -5.58
N GLU A 357 -16.32 18.49 -4.46
CA GLU A 357 -15.34 19.12 -3.56
C GLU A 357 -14.27 18.14 -3.06
N ASN A 358 -14.63 16.87 -2.85
CA ASN A 358 -13.66 15.83 -2.47
C ASN A 358 -12.68 15.53 -3.59
N LEU A 359 -13.17 15.44 -4.83
CA LEU A 359 -12.33 15.28 -6.02
C LEU A 359 -11.39 16.47 -6.20
N ASP A 360 -11.90 17.70 -6.07
CA ASP A 360 -11.13 18.94 -6.21
C ASP A 360 -9.98 19.01 -5.22
N LYS A 361 -10.24 18.62 -3.96
CA LYS A 361 -9.20 18.57 -2.94
C LYS A 361 -8.10 17.56 -3.29
N HIS A 362 -8.45 16.39 -3.81
CA HIS A 362 -7.47 15.40 -4.26
C HIS A 362 -6.69 15.89 -5.48
N ILE A 363 -7.34 16.52 -6.47
CA ILE A 363 -6.69 17.11 -7.64
C ILE A 363 -5.67 18.18 -7.18
N SER A 364 -6.10 19.13 -6.35
CA SER A 364 -5.22 20.19 -5.84
C SER A 364 -4.04 19.65 -5.05
N ASN A 365 -4.24 18.60 -4.25
CA ASN A 365 -3.18 17.93 -3.53
C ASN A 365 -2.12 17.34 -4.48
N MET A 366 -2.54 16.65 -5.55
CA MET A 366 -1.60 16.09 -6.53
C MET A 366 -0.86 17.19 -7.30
N GLN A 367 -1.54 18.26 -7.67
CA GLN A 367 -0.93 19.43 -8.33
C GLN A 367 0.11 20.12 -7.43
N MET A 368 -0.11 20.16 -6.11
CA MET A 368 0.87 20.66 -5.14
C MET A 368 2.18 19.86 -5.18
N TYR A 369 2.13 18.55 -5.45
CA TYR A 369 3.32 17.71 -5.66
C TYR A 369 3.96 17.89 -7.06
N GLY A 370 3.46 18.81 -7.89
CA GLY A 370 3.93 19.02 -9.26
C GLY A 370 3.34 18.03 -10.27
N GLN A 371 2.31 17.28 -9.88
CA GLN A 371 1.73 16.25 -10.76
C GLN A 371 0.75 16.84 -11.77
N THR A 372 0.86 16.39 -13.01
CA THR A 372 -0.23 16.48 -13.97
C THR A 372 -1.25 15.39 -13.65
N VAL A 373 -2.54 15.76 -13.63
CA VAL A 373 -3.63 14.88 -13.19
C VAL A 373 -4.55 14.55 -14.35
N VAL A 374 -4.96 13.27 -14.39
CA VAL A 374 -6.07 12.77 -15.20
C VAL A 374 -7.06 12.08 -14.25
N VAL A 375 -8.35 12.29 -14.47
CA VAL A 375 -9.43 11.61 -13.74
C VAL A 375 -9.90 10.41 -14.53
N ALA A 376 -9.81 9.23 -13.92
CA ALA A 376 -10.42 8.00 -14.43
C ALA A 376 -11.74 7.75 -13.70
N PHE A 377 -12.86 7.91 -14.40
CA PHE A 377 -14.16 7.57 -13.86
C PHE A 377 -14.39 6.08 -13.96
N ASN A 378 -14.30 5.36 -12.83
CA ASN A 378 -14.53 3.92 -12.79
C ASN A 378 -16.02 3.63 -12.73
N ARG A 379 -16.58 3.27 -13.89
CA ARG A 379 -18.01 3.11 -14.13
C ARG A 379 -18.56 1.85 -13.48
N TYR A 380 -19.65 1.98 -12.73
CA TYR A 380 -20.49 0.89 -12.25
C TYR A 380 -21.78 0.78 -13.08
N ALA A 381 -22.42 -0.38 -13.05
CA ALA A 381 -23.67 -0.64 -13.79
C ALA A 381 -24.84 0.26 -13.37
N SER A 382 -24.78 0.84 -12.18
CA SER A 382 -25.80 1.78 -11.65
C SER A 382 -25.62 3.22 -12.11
N ASP A 383 -24.47 3.56 -12.73
CA ASP A 383 -24.12 4.94 -13.04
C ASP A 383 -24.85 5.39 -14.32
N THR A 384 -25.48 6.56 -14.28
CA THR A 384 -26.16 7.15 -15.44
C THR A 384 -25.23 7.99 -16.29
N GLU A 385 -25.56 8.22 -17.57
CA GLU A 385 -24.77 9.08 -18.45
C GLU A 385 -24.78 10.53 -17.94
N GLU A 386 -25.89 10.97 -17.35
CA GLU A 386 -26.05 12.30 -16.76
C GLU A 386 -25.08 12.51 -15.59
N GLU A 387 -24.94 11.52 -14.71
CA GLU A 387 -23.96 11.56 -13.61
C GLU A 387 -22.52 11.61 -14.13
N ILE A 388 -22.22 10.83 -15.17
CA ILE A 388 -20.89 10.82 -15.80
C ILE A 388 -20.60 12.19 -16.44
N ASP A 389 -21.57 12.80 -17.12
CA ASP A 389 -21.43 14.11 -17.76
C ASP A 389 -21.26 15.26 -16.77
N ILE A 390 -21.84 15.17 -15.58
CA ILE A 390 -21.59 16.14 -14.50
C ILE A 390 -20.09 16.14 -14.15
N VAL A 391 -19.51 14.95 -13.91
CA VAL A 391 -18.08 14.85 -13.55
C VAL A 391 -17.18 15.25 -14.74
N ARG A 392 -17.54 14.86 -15.97
CA ARG A 392 -16.78 15.19 -17.17
C ARG A 392 -16.71 16.71 -17.38
N ARG A 393 -17.83 17.42 -17.29
CA ARG A 393 -17.89 18.88 -17.42
C ARG A 393 -17.09 19.56 -16.33
N HIS A 394 -17.22 19.11 -15.10
CA HIS A 394 -16.45 19.64 -13.98
C HIS A 394 -14.94 19.50 -14.18
N CYS A 395 -14.47 18.34 -14.63
CA CYS A 395 -13.05 18.15 -14.96
C CYS A 395 -12.59 19.06 -16.11
N ALA A 396 -13.44 19.26 -17.12
CA ALA A 396 -13.15 20.18 -18.23
C ALA A 396 -13.02 21.64 -17.75
N ASP A 397 -13.90 22.08 -16.85
CA ASP A 397 -13.85 23.43 -16.26
C ASP A 397 -12.56 23.65 -15.44
N LEU A 398 -12.03 22.57 -14.82
CA LEU A 398 -10.75 22.60 -14.10
C LEU A 398 -9.53 22.45 -15.03
N GLY A 399 -9.72 22.20 -16.32
CA GLY A 399 -8.64 21.89 -17.27
C GLY A 399 -7.93 20.58 -16.98
N VAL A 400 -8.62 19.61 -16.39
CA VAL A 400 -8.14 18.28 -16.04
C VAL A 400 -8.67 17.24 -17.01
N GLY A 401 -7.81 16.35 -17.52
CA GLY A 401 -8.21 15.27 -18.41
C GLY A 401 -9.17 14.30 -17.72
N PHE A 402 -10.18 13.84 -18.47
CA PHE A 402 -11.20 12.91 -17.99
C PHE A 402 -11.42 11.79 -19.00
N ALA A 403 -11.48 10.55 -18.52
CA ALA A 403 -11.91 9.40 -19.31
C ALA A 403 -12.73 8.41 -18.47
N VAL A 404 -13.68 7.75 -19.12
CA VAL A 404 -14.43 6.65 -18.50
C VAL A 404 -13.60 5.38 -18.56
N ASN A 405 -13.55 4.64 -17.44
CA ASN A 405 -12.94 3.33 -17.38
C ASN A 405 -14.02 2.25 -17.18
N ASN A 406 -14.13 1.35 -18.15
CA ASN A 406 -15.06 0.21 -18.12
C ASN A 406 -14.31 -1.14 -18.14
N ALA A 407 -13.06 -1.15 -17.66
CA ALA A 407 -12.20 -2.32 -17.73
C ALA A 407 -12.70 -3.52 -16.91
N PHE A 408 -13.52 -3.29 -15.89
CA PHE A 408 -14.13 -4.39 -15.13
C PHE A 408 -14.95 -5.31 -16.06
N ILE A 409 -15.73 -4.74 -16.98
CA ILE A 409 -16.61 -5.48 -17.91
C ILE A 409 -15.89 -5.87 -19.20
N GLU A 410 -15.09 -4.94 -19.76
CA GLU A 410 -14.55 -5.04 -21.12
C GLU A 410 -13.03 -5.27 -21.19
N GLY A 411 -12.37 -5.47 -20.05
CA GLY A 411 -10.91 -5.61 -20.04
C GLY A 411 -10.20 -4.39 -20.61
N GLY A 412 -9.12 -4.62 -21.34
CA GLY A 412 -8.33 -3.54 -21.92
C GLY A 412 -9.10 -2.67 -22.93
N LYS A 413 -10.11 -3.21 -23.62
CA LYS A 413 -10.97 -2.43 -24.53
C LYS A 413 -11.67 -1.30 -23.78
N GLY A 414 -12.20 -1.59 -22.58
CA GLY A 414 -12.89 -0.61 -21.74
C GLY A 414 -11.97 0.46 -21.14
N ALA A 415 -10.66 0.36 -21.32
CA ALA A 415 -9.67 1.33 -20.86
C ALA A 415 -8.89 2.02 -21.99
N GLU A 416 -9.21 1.78 -23.28
CA GLU A 416 -8.48 2.37 -24.41
C GLU A 416 -8.56 3.91 -24.42
N GLU A 417 -9.74 4.48 -24.10
CA GLU A 417 -9.90 5.94 -24.01
C GLU A 417 -8.98 6.54 -22.95
N LEU A 418 -8.97 5.96 -21.75
CA LEU A 418 -8.07 6.36 -20.68
C LEU A 418 -6.60 6.21 -21.10
N ALA A 419 -6.25 5.11 -21.76
CA ALA A 419 -4.89 4.85 -22.21
C ALA A 419 -4.42 5.90 -23.24
N ARG A 420 -5.27 6.28 -24.22
CA ARG A 420 -4.96 7.35 -25.21
C ARG A 420 -4.78 8.69 -24.51
N LEU A 421 -5.68 9.04 -23.59
CA LEU A 421 -5.60 10.27 -22.82
C LEU A 421 -4.30 10.33 -21.99
N VAL A 422 -3.91 9.24 -21.35
CA VAL A 422 -2.65 9.14 -20.58
C VAL A 422 -1.44 9.34 -21.46
N VAL A 423 -1.37 8.68 -22.64
CA VAL A 423 -0.25 8.82 -23.58
C VAL A 423 -0.14 10.25 -24.09
N GLU A 424 -1.27 10.84 -24.51
CA GLU A 424 -1.33 12.22 -24.99
C GLU A 424 -0.93 13.22 -23.92
N THR A 425 -1.42 13.04 -22.69
CA THR A 425 -1.11 13.92 -21.57
C THR A 425 0.39 13.87 -21.21
N ILE A 426 0.99 12.69 -21.18
CA ILE A 426 2.44 12.55 -20.92
C ILE A 426 3.26 13.19 -22.03
N ALA A 427 2.84 13.06 -23.28
CA ALA A 427 3.55 13.64 -24.42
C ALA A 427 3.51 15.18 -24.44
N ASN A 428 2.37 15.77 -24.08
CA ASN A 428 2.14 17.22 -24.18
C ASN A 428 2.36 17.99 -22.87
N LYS A 429 2.06 17.38 -21.73
CA LYS A 429 2.10 18.02 -20.40
C LYS A 429 2.48 17.01 -19.32
N PRO A 430 3.69 16.43 -19.34
CA PRO A 430 4.13 15.55 -18.26
C PRO A 430 4.20 16.30 -16.92
N SER A 431 4.18 15.57 -15.80
CA SER A 431 4.37 16.15 -14.48
C SER A 431 5.69 16.92 -14.39
N ALA A 432 5.66 18.02 -13.64
CA ALA A 432 6.87 18.76 -13.25
C ALA A 432 7.76 17.91 -12.31
N PRO A 433 9.01 18.31 -12.07
CA PRO A 433 9.81 17.70 -11.02
C PRO A 433 9.06 17.67 -9.69
N LEU A 434 9.16 16.53 -8.98
CA LEU A 434 8.41 16.28 -7.77
C LEU A 434 8.74 17.33 -6.68
N THR A 435 7.70 17.98 -6.16
CA THR A 435 7.78 18.86 -5.01
C THR A 435 7.25 18.11 -3.79
N LEU A 436 8.06 17.98 -2.75
CA LEU A 436 7.66 17.24 -1.54
C LEU A 436 6.91 18.14 -0.55
N ALA A 437 6.10 17.54 0.32
CA ALA A 437 5.31 18.30 1.29
C ALA A 437 6.19 18.97 2.36
N TYR A 438 7.35 18.38 2.67
CA TYR A 438 8.30 18.83 3.69
C TYR A 438 9.74 18.46 3.29
N ASP A 439 10.71 19.13 3.91
CA ASP A 439 12.13 18.87 3.74
C ASP A 439 12.68 17.92 4.81
N ASP A 440 13.78 17.21 4.52
CA ASP A 440 14.40 16.26 5.46
C ASP A 440 14.89 16.95 6.75
N ASP A 441 15.34 18.21 6.64
CA ASP A 441 15.86 19.01 7.75
C ASP A 441 14.77 19.72 8.58
N ASP A 442 13.50 19.63 8.17
CA ASP A 442 12.39 20.10 8.99
C ASP A 442 12.33 19.33 10.32
N LYS A 443 11.94 19.99 11.40
CA LYS A 443 11.63 19.31 12.66
C LYS A 443 10.47 18.31 12.47
N VAL A 444 10.47 17.24 13.24
CA VAL A 444 9.44 16.18 13.11
C VAL A 444 8.03 16.75 13.22
N GLU A 445 7.78 17.66 14.18
CA GLU A 445 6.50 18.33 14.36
C GLU A 445 6.13 19.19 13.14
N GLU A 446 7.12 19.83 12.51
CA GLU A 446 6.90 20.63 11.30
C GLU A 446 6.56 19.75 10.10
N LYS A 447 7.23 18.61 9.92
CA LYS A 447 6.88 17.60 8.89
C LYS A 447 5.42 17.18 9.04
N ILE A 448 5.01 16.82 10.26
CA ILE A 448 3.63 16.42 10.59
C ILE A 448 2.65 17.56 10.28
N CYS A 449 2.95 18.78 10.75
CA CYS A 449 2.11 19.96 10.52
C CYS A 449 1.98 20.30 9.02
N LYS A 450 3.07 20.19 8.24
CA LYS A 450 3.05 20.46 6.81
C LYS A 450 2.15 19.48 6.07
N VAL A 451 2.24 18.17 6.34
CA VAL A 451 1.33 17.17 5.76
C VAL A 451 -0.11 17.42 6.20
N ALA A 452 -0.35 17.57 7.50
CA ALA A 452 -1.70 17.77 8.04
C ALA A 452 -2.41 19.00 7.46
N ARG A 453 -1.70 20.12 7.30
CA ARG A 453 -2.26 21.35 6.76
C ARG A 453 -2.39 21.34 5.24
N LYS A 454 -1.32 20.98 4.52
CA LYS A 454 -1.30 21.04 3.05
C LYS A 454 -2.18 19.95 2.44
N VAL A 455 -2.04 18.72 2.91
CA VAL A 455 -2.70 17.54 2.31
C VAL A 455 -4.08 17.32 2.89
N TYR A 456 -4.23 17.36 4.23
CA TYR A 456 -5.53 17.08 4.87
C TYR A 456 -6.40 18.32 5.04
N GLY A 457 -5.82 19.52 5.10
CA GLY A 457 -6.55 20.76 5.35
C GLY A 457 -6.86 20.98 6.84
N ALA A 458 -6.07 20.39 7.75
CA ALA A 458 -6.23 20.56 9.19
C ALA A 458 -5.98 22.01 9.63
N ALA A 459 -6.77 22.51 10.57
CA ALA A 459 -6.57 23.82 11.19
C ALA A 459 -5.42 23.76 12.21
N THR A 460 -5.38 22.72 13.03
CA THR A 460 -4.40 22.54 14.10
C THR A 460 -3.85 21.10 14.12
N VAL A 461 -2.71 20.94 14.79
CA VAL A 461 -2.12 19.64 15.12
C VAL A 461 -1.79 19.66 16.60
N SER A 462 -2.26 18.68 17.33
CA SER A 462 -2.00 18.52 18.76
C SER A 462 -1.26 17.22 19.06
N PHE A 463 -0.50 17.19 20.16
CA PHE A 463 0.32 16.06 20.55
C PHE A 463 -0.03 15.63 21.96
N SER A 464 -0.29 14.34 22.17
CA SER A 464 -0.46 13.75 23.49
C SER A 464 0.84 13.82 24.33
N ALA A 465 0.77 13.54 25.61
CA ALA A 465 1.95 13.45 26.46
C ALA A 465 2.90 12.31 26.00
N GLU A 466 2.33 11.18 25.55
CA GLU A 466 3.11 10.05 25.04
C GLU A 466 3.81 10.41 23.71
N ALA A 467 3.10 11.06 22.79
CA ALA A 467 3.70 11.52 21.54
C ALA A 467 4.85 12.52 21.79
N LYS A 468 4.71 13.45 22.74
CA LYS A 468 5.79 14.38 23.13
C LYS A 468 7.01 13.66 23.70
N LYS A 469 6.79 12.63 24.52
CA LYS A 469 7.87 11.81 25.05
C LYS A 469 8.60 11.09 23.93
N LYS A 470 7.88 10.51 22.97
CA LYS A 470 8.48 9.85 21.79
C LYS A 470 9.23 10.85 20.90
N LEU A 471 8.74 12.07 20.71
CA LEU A 471 9.47 13.13 19.99
C LEU A 471 10.82 13.42 20.64
N GLN A 472 10.88 13.56 21.96
CA GLN A 472 12.15 13.74 22.65
C GLN A 472 13.12 12.57 22.39
N MET A 473 12.63 11.33 22.48
CA MET A 473 13.43 10.14 22.19
C MET A 473 13.97 10.14 20.75
N ILE A 474 13.16 10.56 19.76
CA ILE A 474 13.55 10.67 18.36
C ILE A 474 14.73 11.64 18.20
N TYR A 475 14.66 12.81 18.84
CA TYR A 475 15.76 13.79 18.81
C TYR A 475 17.02 13.29 19.53
N ASP A 476 16.85 12.67 20.71
CA ASP A 476 17.97 12.11 21.48
C ASP A 476 18.71 10.99 20.72
N MET A 477 18.00 10.27 19.84
CA MET A 477 18.54 9.18 19.01
C MET A 477 19.00 9.64 17.61
N GLY A 478 18.78 10.89 17.25
CA GLY A 478 19.15 11.42 15.92
C GLY A 478 18.30 10.87 14.77
N TYR A 479 17.04 10.53 15.02
CA TYR A 479 16.08 10.02 14.02
C TYR A 479 15.16 11.10 13.45
N ASP A 480 15.39 12.35 13.76
CA ASP A 480 14.62 13.52 13.34
C ASP A 480 14.61 13.76 11.83
N ARG A 481 15.58 13.22 11.10
CA ARG A 481 15.62 13.27 9.62
C ARG A 481 14.71 12.25 8.94
N PHE A 482 14.19 11.27 9.65
CA PHE A 482 13.31 10.27 9.06
C PHE A 482 12.01 10.89 8.53
N PRO A 483 11.48 10.40 7.38
CA PRO A 483 10.18 10.81 6.89
C PRO A 483 9.06 10.38 7.85
N VAL A 484 7.98 11.16 7.85
CA VAL A 484 6.79 10.87 8.65
C VAL A 484 5.75 10.11 7.83
N CYS A 485 5.16 9.09 8.42
CA CYS A 485 4.12 8.25 7.86
C CYS A 485 2.87 8.38 8.72
N ILE A 486 1.95 9.28 8.37
CA ILE A 486 0.76 9.53 9.20
C ILE A 486 -0.24 8.38 9.05
N ALA A 487 -0.50 7.68 10.14
CA ALA A 487 -1.50 6.63 10.26
C ALA A 487 -2.81 7.23 10.77
N LYS A 488 -3.85 7.21 9.92
CA LYS A 488 -5.19 7.73 10.23
C LYS A 488 -6.28 6.94 9.52
N THR A 489 -7.54 7.26 9.79
CA THR A 489 -8.66 6.70 9.03
C THR A 489 -8.54 6.99 7.53
N GLN A 490 -8.89 6.02 6.72
CA GLN A 490 -8.94 6.14 5.26
C GLN A 490 -10.22 6.76 4.71
N TYR A 491 -11.21 7.01 5.56
CA TYR A 491 -12.56 7.43 5.13
C TYR A 491 -12.82 8.94 5.20
N SER A 492 -11.83 9.72 5.62
CA SER A 492 -11.93 11.16 5.77
C SER A 492 -10.56 11.82 5.63
N PHE A 493 -10.51 13.08 5.21
CA PHE A 493 -9.30 13.91 5.35
C PHE A 493 -8.94 14.14 6.83
N SER A 494 -9.93 14.13 7.72
CA SER A 494 -9.73 14.26 9.17
C SER A 494 -9.34 12.93 9.82
N THR A 495 -9.24 12.93 11.14
CA THR A 495 -9.07 11.72 11.97
C THR A 495 -10.40 11.08 12.39
N ASP A 496 -11.56 11.70 12.05
CA ASP A 496 -12.89 11.15 12.29
C ASP A 496 -13.43 10.47 11.02
N PRO A 497 -13.66 9.14 11.02
CA PRO A 497 -14.14 8.40 9.85
C PRO A 497 -15.58 8.75 9.42
N LYS A 498 -16.30 9.55 10.19
CA LYS A 498 -17.67 9.97 9.89
C LYS A 498 -17.76 11.35 9.20
N LEU A 499 -16.68 12.10 9.17
CA LEU A 499 -16.62 13.41 8.50
C LEU A 499 -16.34 13.22 7.01
N TYR A 500 -17.38 13.02 6.22
CA TYR A 500 -17.31 12.89 4.77
C TYR A 500 -17.08 14.24 4.06
N GLY A 501 -16.84 14.19 2.75
CA GLY A 501 -16.58 15.38 1.94
C GLY A 501 -15.19 15.97 2.20
N VAL A 502 -15.10 17.28 2.32
CA VAL A 502 -13.88 18.01 2.71
C VAL A 502 -14.09 18.55 4.12
N ALA A 503 -13.50 17.86 5.11
CA ALA A 503 -13.56 18.29 6.50
C ALA A 503 -12.90 19.68 6.67
N LYS A 504 -13.49 20.55 7.48
CA LYS A 504 -13.00 21.92 7.77
C LYS A 504 -12.83 22.11 9.27
N ASN A 505 -11.89 22.95 9.66
CA ASN A 505 -11.69 23.39 11.06
C ASN A 505 -11.47 22.23 12.05
N PHE A 506 -10.75 21.18 11.65
CA PHE A 506 -10.46 20.02 12.49
C PHE A 506 -9.02 20.03 13.00
N ASP A 507 -8.81 19.33 14.11
CA ASP A 507 -7.50 19.05 14.68
C ASP A 507 -7.02 17.66 14.26
N VAL A 508 -5.72 17.53 14.00
CA VAL A 508 -5.05 16.23 13.88
C VAL A 508 -4.36 15.94 15.22
N ASN A 509 -5.00 15.11 16.03
CA ASN A 509 -4.42 14.70 17.32
C ASN A 509 -3.47 13.53 17.12
N VAL A 510 -2.17 13.77 17.36
CA VAL A 510 -1.13 12.74 17.39
C VAL A 510 -1.13 12.08 18.76
N SER A 511 -1.59 10.84 18.83
CA SER A 511 -1.72 10.08 20.09
C SER A 511 -0.43 9.34 20.47
N ASP A 512 0.34 8.88 19.46
CA ASP A 512 1.59 8.14 19.65
C ASP A 512 2.48 8.22 18.41
N ILE A 513 3.75 7.84 18.53
CA ILE A 513 4.71 7.72 17.41
C ILE A 513 5.42 6.38 17.52
N VAL A 514 5.37 5.58 16.46
CA VAL A 514 6.13 4.33 16.36
C VAL A 514 7.43 4.60 15.60
N ILE A 515 8.55 4.26 16.20
CA ILE A 515 9.89 4.47 15.64
C ILE A 515 10.28 3.22 14.86
N ASN A 516 10.18 3.25 13.54
CA ASN A 516 10.65 2.20 12.64
C ASN A 516 12.06 2.53 12.17
N ALA A 517 13.04 2.32 13.06
CA ALA A 517 14.43 2.76 12.84
C ALA A 517 15.11 2.02 11.68
N GLY A 518 14.82 0.73 11.48
CA GLY A 518 15.32 -0.04 10.35
C GLY A 518 14.69 0.36 9.03
N ALA A 519 13.38 0.68 9.03
CA ALA A 519 12.71 1.22 7.85
C ALA A 519 13.09 2.69 7.56
N GLU A 520 13.77 3.35 8.52
CA GLU A 520 14.10 4.79 8.48
C GLU A 520 12.82 5.62 8.30
N MET A 521 11.80 5.40 9.15
CA MET A 521 10.49 6.00 9.04
C MET A 521 9.82 6.16 10.41
N LEU A 522 9.13 7.28 10.64
CA LEU A 522 8.34 7.54 11.84
C LEU A 522 6.85 7.33 11.53
N VAL A 523 6.19 6.39 12.19
CA VAL A 523 4.74 6.18 12.01
C VAL A 523 3.99 6.99 13.05
N ILE A 524 3.29 8.02 12.57
CA ILE A 524 2.57 9.00 13.39
C ILE A 524 1.13 8.53 13.58
N ILE A 525 0.79 8.08 14.78
CA ILE A 525 -0.56 7.59 15.08
C ILE A 525 -1.50 8.77 15.33
N ALA A 526 -2.42 9.01 14.40
CA ALA A 526 -3.39 10.10 14.46
C ALA A 526 -4.82 9.55 14.60
N GLY A 527 -5.49 9.95 15.68
CA GLY A 527 -6.81 9.45 16.01
C GLY A 527 -6.79 8.01 16.58
N LYS A 528 -7.90 7.28 16.38
CA LYS A 528 -8.07 5.90 16.87
C LYS A 528 -7.75 4.89 15.77
N ILE A 529 -6.50 4.65 15.53
CA ILE A 529 -6.03 3.65 14.57
C ILE A 529 -5.57 2.37 15.30
N MET A 530 -5.88 1.21 14.73
CA MET A 530 -5.49 -0.09 15.27
C MET A 530 -4.62 -0.84 14.28
N ARG A 531 -3.47 -1.31 14.74
CA ARG A 531 -2.51 -2.09 13.95
C ARG A 531 -2.87 -3.59 13.87
N MET A 532 -3.84 -4.04 14.70
CA MET A 532 -4.48 -5.36 14.60
C MET A 532 -5.98 -5.18 14.38
N PRO A 533 -6.47 -5.27 13.12
CA PRO A 533 -7.89 -5.19 12.82
C PRO A 533 -8.68 -6.35 13.44
N GLY A 534 -9.97 -6.14 13.67
CA GLY A 534 -10.87 -7.22 14.05
C GLY A 534 -11.69 -7.73 12.86
N LEU A 535 -12.12 -8.97 12.91
CA LEU A 535 -13.09 -9.49 11.94
C LEU A 535 -14.43 -8.74 12.06
N PRO A 536 -15.13 -8.49 10.92
CA PRO A 536 -16.47 -7.93 10.92
C PRO A 536 -17.49 -8.96 11.44
N LYS A 537 -18.76 -8.53 11.58
CA LYS A 537 -19.86 -9.42 12.00
C LYS A 537 -20.06 -10.57 11.01
N GLU A 538 -19.92 -10.28 9.72
CA GLU A 538 -20.02 -11.23 8.62
C GLU A 538 -18.70 -11.22 7.83
N PRO A 539 -17.70 -12.01 8.23
CA PRO A 539 -16.44 -12.09 7.52
C PRO A 539 -16.60 -12.81 6.17
N GLN A 540 -15.77 -12.44 5.20
CA GLN A 540 -15.74 -13.06 3.87
C GLN A 540 -15.48 -14.58 3.96
N ALA A 541 -14.75 -15.02 4.98
CA ALA A 541 -14.52 -16.43 5.27
C ALA A 541 -15.78 -17.30 5.29
N LEU A 542 -16.95 -16.74 5.63
CA LEU A 542 -18.24 -17.47 5.61
C LEU A 542 -18.72 -17.82 4.19
N LYS A 543 -18.14 -17.21 3.16
CA LYS A 543 -18.51 -17.39 1.75
C LYS A 543 -17.47 -18.18 0.96
N ILE A 544 -16.29 -18.38 1.53
CA ILE A 544 -15.19 -19.09 0.87
C ILE A 544 -15.31 -20.59 1.18
N ASP A 545 -15.34 -21.42 0.14
CA ASP A 545 -15.42 -22.87 0.28
C ASP A 545 -14.73 -23.59 -0.88
N ILE A 546 -14.63 -24.90 -0.78
CA ILE A 546 -14.19 -25.80 -1.86
C ILE A 546 -15.42 -26.57 -2.35
N VAL A 547 -15.91 -26.22 -3.53
CA VAL A 547 -17.06 -26.87 -4.16
C VAL A 547 -16.60 -27.64 -5.38
N ASN A 548 -16.86 -28.95 -5.42
CA ASN A 548 -16.42 -29.83 -6.51
C ASN A 548 -14.89 -29.77 -6.82
N GLY A 549 -14.07 -29.53 -5.80
CA GLY A 549 -12.61 -29.42 -5.93
C GLY A 549 -12.11 -28.04 -6.35
N GLU A 550 -12.98 -27.06 -6.46
CA GLU A 550 -12.66 -25.69 -6.84
C GLU A 550 -12.96 -24.69 -5.71
N ILE A 551 -12.14 -23.64 -5.60
CA ILE A 551 -12.33 -22.59 -4.60
C ILE A 551 -13.46 -21.68 -5.07
N GLU A 552 -14.47 -21.45 -4.23
CA GLU A 552 -15.54 -20.48 -4.44
C GLU A 552 -15.53 -19.38 -3.40
N GLY A 553 -16.15 -18.22 -3.72
CA GLY A 553 -16.31 -17.10 -2.80
C GLY A 553 -15.03 -16.30 -2.53
N LEU A 554 -13.90 -16.66 -3.12
CA LEU A 554 -12.67 -15.85 -3.08
C LEU A 554 -12.79 -14.72 -4.12
N SER A 555 -12.53 -13.48 -3.73
CA SER A 555 -12.66 -12.28 -4.58
C SER A 555 -11.51 -11.30 -4.34
#